data_7e9946e7d7c86772630b420142f9de6a
#
_entry.id   7e9946e7d7c86772630b420142f9de6a
#
_cell.length_a   1.000
_cell.length_b   1.000
_cell.length_c   1.000
_cell.angle_alpha   90.00
_cell.angle_beta   90.00
_cell.angle_gamma   90.00
#
_symmetry.space_group_name_H-M   'P 1'
#
loop_
_entity.id
_entity.type
_entity.pdbx_description
1 polymer ?
#
loop_
_entity_poly.entity_id
_entity_poly.type
_entity_poly.pdbx_seq_one_letter_code
_entity_poly.pdbx_strand_id
1 'polypeptide(L)'
;MSLQTVLVVDDERDIRELLTITLGRMDLQVDAVGTVAEARRALGERSYDLCFTDMRLPDGTGHEVIELIADEHPDTPVAMITAYGNVDAAVSALKAGRCMSVKHRS
;
A
#
# COMPACT_ATOMS: atom_id res chain seq x y z
N MET A 1 1.12 -21.42 6.99
CA MET A 1 1.57 -20.04 7.01
C MET A 1 0.72 -19.18 6.16
N SER A 2 0.31 -18.07 6.68
CA SER A 2 -0.49 -17.17 5.90
C SER A 2 0.41 -16.24 5.09
N LEU A 3 -0.06 -15.84 3.91
CA LEU A 3 0.64 -14.86 3.11
C LEU A 3 0.48 -13.49 3.73
N GLN A 4 1.49 -12.65 3.56
CA GLN A 4 1.37 -11.26 3.93
C GLN A 4 0.47 -10.55 2.92
N THR A 5 -0.28 -9.56 3.39
CA THR A 5 -1.26 -8.87 2.56
C THR A 5 -0.82 -7.44 2.30
N VAL A 6 -1.04 -6.99 1.06
CA VAL A 6 -0.67 -5.66 0.61
C VAL A 6 -1.86 -4.98 -0.02
N LEU A 7 -2.10 -3.74 0.35
CA LEU A 7 -3.11 -2.91 -0.29
C LEU A 7 -2.42 -1.94 -1.24
N VAL A 8 -2.86 -1.90 -2.49
CA VAL A 8 -2.34 -0.98 -3.50
C VAL A 8 -3.45 0.00 -3.86
N VAL A 9 -3.16 1.29 -3.75
CA VAL A 9 -4.12 2.34 -4.06
C VAL A 9 -3.58 3.18 -5.20
N ASP A 10 -4.12 3.00 -6.41
CA ASP A 10 -3.68 3.71 -7.60
C ASP A 10 -4.82 3.74 -8.59
N ASP A 11 -5.11 4.89 -9.16
CA ASP A 11 -6.25 5.03 -10.07
C ASP A 11 -5.96 4.51 -11.47
N GLU A 12 -4.70 4.23 -11.79
CA GLU A 12 -4.35 3.68 -13.09
C GLU A 12 -4.42 2.16 -13.07
N ARG A 13 -5.27 1.65 -13.93
CA ARG A 13 -5.49 0.22 -13.99
C ARG A 13 -4.21 -0.55 -14.33
N ASP A 14 -3.42 -0.02 -15.26
CA ASP A 14 -2.19 -0.69 -15.69
C ASP A 14 -1.19 -0.81 -14.53
N ILE A 15 -1.11 0.23 -13.71
CA ILE A 15 -0.22 0.21 -12.55
C ILE A 15 -0.72 -0.81 -11.53
N ARG A 16 -2.03 -0.85 -11.29
CA ARG A 16 -2.59 -1.83 -10.36
C ARG A 16 -2.28 -3.25 -10.82
N GLU A 17 -2.44 -3.52 -12.12
CA GLU A 17 -2.16 -4.85 -12.65
C GLU A 17 -0.68 -5.20 -12.53
N LEU A 18 0.17 -4.26 -12.87
CA LEU A 18 1.62 -4.49 -12.79
C LEU A 18 2.04 -4.79 -11.37
N LEU A 19 1.57 -4.01 -10.41
CA LEU A 19 1.93 -4.22 -9.01
C LEU A 19 1.35 -5.51 -8.47
N THR A 20 0.13 -5.85 -8.87
CA THR A 20 -0.48 -7.11 -8.44
C THR A 20 0.35 -8.30 -8.90
N ILE A 21 0.83 -8.27 -10.14
CA ILE A 21 1.65 -9.35 -10.65
C ILE A 21 3.01 -9.37 -9.95
N THR A 22 3.64 -8.20 -9.85
CA THR A 22 4.96 -8.10 -9.27
C THR A 22 4.98 -8.55 -7.82
N LEU A 23 4.02 -8.07 -7.04
CA LEU A 23 3.95 -8.41 -5.62
C LEU A 23 3.49 -9.85 -5.42
N GLY A 24 2.64 -10.35 -6.32
CA GLY A 24 2.23 -11.75 -6.26
C GLY A 24 3.40 -12.70 -6.44
N ARG A 25 4.38 -12.31 -7.27
CA ARG A 25 5.58 -13.12 -7.45
C ARG A 25 6.46 -13.16 -6.21
N MET A 26 6.25 -12.23 -5.30
CA MET A 26 6.97 -12.18 -4.03
C MET A 26 6.21 -12.87 -2.91
N ASP A 27 5.23 -13.67 -3.26
CA ASP A 27 4.40 -14.43 -2.32
C ASP A 27 3.57 -13.52 -1.42
N LEU A 28 3.07 -12.43 -2.00
CA LEU A 28 2.19 -11.52 -1.29
C LEU A 28 0.78 -11.61 -1.86
N GLN A 29 -0.19 -11.45 -0.99
CA GLN A 29 -1.58 -11.39 -1.42
C GLN A 29 -1.94 -9.91 -1.58
N VAL A 30 -2.42 -9.54 -2.76
CA VAL A 30 -2.61 -8.13 -3.11
C VAL A 30 -4.08 -7.82 -3.34
N ASP A 31 -4.54 -6.75 -2.69
CA ASP A 31 -5.82 -6.13 -3.02
C ASP A 31 -5.50 -4.77 -3.62
N ALA A 32 -6.11 -4.46 -4.75
CA ALA A 32 -5.84 -3.21 -5.45
C ALA A 32 -7.13 -2.41 -5.61
N VAL A 33 -7.06 -1.14 -5.26
CA VAL A 33 -8.20 -0.23 -5.34
C VAL A 33 -7.79 1.06 -6.06
N GLY A 34 -8.76 1.84 -6.49
CA GLY A 34 -8.48 3.01 -7.31
C GLY A 34 -8.85 4.35 -6.71
N THR A 35 -9.43 4.39 -5.51
CA THR A 35 -9.88 5.65 -4.89
C THR A 35 -9.62 5.64 -3.41
N VAL A 36 -9.66 6.84 -2.81
CA VAL A 36 -9.53 6.97 -1.36
C VAL A 36 -10.69 6.27 -0.67
N ALA A 37 -11.89 6.40 -1.21
CA ALA A 37 -13.07 5.76 -0.60
C ALA A 37 -12.92 4.24 -0.58
N GLU A 38 -12.44 3.67 -1.69
CA GLU A 38 -12.22 2.23 -1.73
C GLU A 38 -11.13 1.79 -0.78
N ALA A 39 -10.08 2.60 -0.64
CA ALA A 39 -9.01 2.29 0.29
C ALA A 39 -9.51 2.30 1.73
N ARG A 40 -10.33 3.30 2.07
CA ARG A 40 -10.93 3.39 3.41
C ARG A 40 -11.77 2.15 3.70
N ARG A 41 -12.55 1.73 2.71
CA ARG A 41 -13.41 0.57 2.87
C ARG A 41 -12.58 -0.70 3.06
N ALA A 42 -11.56 -0.88 2.23
CA ALA A 42 -10.71 -2.06 2.32
C ALA A 42 -10.02 -2.15 3.67
N LEU A 43 -9.50 -1.02 4.15
CA LEU A 43 -8.82 -0.97 5.44
C LEU A 43 -9.79 -1.26 6.59
N GLY A 44 -11.05 -0.93 6.42
CA GLY A 44 -12.05 -1.23 7.44
C GLY A 44 -12.49 -2.69 7.46
N GLU A 45 -12.27 -3.40 6.34
CA GLU A 45 -12.71 -4.78 6.20
C GLU A 45 -11.66 -5.80 6.57
N ARG A 46 -10.39 -5.45 6.43
CA ARG A 46 -9.29 -6.37 6.75
C ARG A 46 -8.04 -5.61 7.12
N SER A 47 -7.13 -6.33 7.74
CA SER A 47 -5.82 -5.78 8.09
C SER A 47 -4.82 -6.06 6.98
N TYR A 48 -3.92 -5.11 6.75
CA TYR A 48 -2.88 -5.25 5.74
C TYR A 48 -1.52 -5.14 6.40
N ASP A 49 -0.56 -5.86 5.82
CA ASP A 49 0.82 -5.81 6.32
C ASP A 49 1.59 -4.67 5.70
N LEU A 50 1.11 -4.13 4.57
CA LEU A 50 1.76 -3.04 3.89
C LEU A 50 0.75 -2.37 2.97
N CYS A 51 0.87 -1.06 2.79
CA CYS A 51 0.04 -0.32 1.86
C CYS A 51 0.91 0.54 0.95
N PHE A 52 0.62 0.51 -0.34
CA PHE A 52 1.21 1.43 -1.30
C PHE A 52 0.12 2.34 -1.81
N THR A 53 0.38 3.64 -1.89
CA THR A 53 -0.60 4.59 -2.42
C THR A 53 0.03 5.55 -3.41
N ASP A 54 -0.70 5.86 -4.48
CA ASP A 54 -0.33 6.92 -5.39
C ASP A 54 -0.53 8.27 -4.70
N MET A 55 0.15 9.29 -5.18
CA MET A 55 0.05 10.63 -4.64
C MET A 55 -1.28 11.28 -4.96
N ARG A 56 -1.85 10.98 -6.12
CA ARG A 56 -3.09 11.59 -6.58
C ARG A 56 -4.12 10.54 -6.89
N LEU A 57 -5.31 10.74 -6.40
CA LEU A 57 -6.43 9.85 -6.62
C LEU A 57 -7.63 10.66 -7.06
N PRO A 58 -8.62 10.05 -7.73
CA PRO A 58 -9.76 10.82 -8.26
C PRO A 58 -10.53 11.59 -7.20
N ASP A 59 -10.58 11.05 -5.98
CA ASP A 59 -11.38 11.64 -4.92
C ASP A 59 -10.53 12.14 -3.76
N GLY A 60 -9.21 12.31 -3.97
CA GLY A 60 -8.37 12.81 -2.89
C GLY A 60 -6.90 12.63 -3.19
N THR A 61 -6.11 12.44 -2.17
CA THR A 61 -4.67 12.33 -2.31
C THR A 61 -4.12 11.14 -1.53
N GLY A 62 -2.89 10.76 -1.87
CA GLY A 62 -2.20 9.73 -1.11
C GLY A 62 -1.95 10.16 0.34
N HIS A 63 -1.82 11.46 0.59
CA HIS A 63 -1.68 11.93 1.96
C HIS A 63 -2.89 11.62 2.80
N GLU A 64 -4.08 11.67 2.21
CA GLU A 64 -5.30 11.31 2.94
C GLU A 64 -5.29 9.85 3.32
N VAL A 65 -4.78 8.99 2.44
CA VAL A 65 -4.64 7.57 2.74
C VAL A 65 -3.63 7.36 3.86
N ILE A 66 -2.50 8.08 3.81
CA ILE A 66 -1.48 7.97 4.85
C ILE A 66 -2.04 8.41 6.19
N GLU A 67 -2.78 9.52 6.22
CA GLU A 67 -3.37 10.01 7.46
C GLU A 67 -4.40 9.06 8.02
N LEU A 68 -5.22 8.47 7.16
CA LEU A 68 -6.20 7.49 7.57
C LEU A 68 -5.52 6.30 8.24
N ILE A 69 -4.45 5.82 7.62
CA ILE A 69 -3.72 4.68 8.16
C ILE A 69 -3.06 5.04 9.49
N ALA A 70 -2.45 6.22 9.57
CA ALA A 70 -1.82 6.65 10.79
C ALA A 70 -2.81 6.76 11.95
N ASP A 71 -4.04 7.19 11.66
CA ASP A 71 -5.06 7.38 12.69
C ASP A 71 -5.75 6.08 13.08
N GLU A 72 -6.07 5.24 12.11
CA GLU A 72 -6.94 4.08 12.36
C GLU A 72 -6.21 2.74 12.24
N HIS A 73 -5.07 2.72 11.58
CA HIS A 73 -4.33 1.49 11.34
C HIS A 73 -2.84 1.74 11.54
N PRO A 74 -2.43 2.20 12.73
CA PRO A 74 -1.05 2.65 12.93
C PRO A 74 0.00 1.56 12.79
N ASP A 75 -0.41 0.30 12.83
CA ASP A 75 0.53 -0.81 12.65
C ASP A 75 0.76 -1.17 11.19
N THR A 76 0.06 -0.52 10.27
CA THR A 76 0.21 -0.79 8.85
C THR A 76 1.18 0.20 8.24
N PRO A 77 2.37 -0.24 7.81
CA PRO A 77 3.29 0.66 7.11
C PRO A 77 2.69 1.09 5.78
N VAL A 78 2.94 2.32 5.39
CA VAL A 78 2.44 2.85 4.13
C VAL A 78 3.57 3.55 3.39
N ALA A 79 3.64 3.33 2.08
CA ALA A 79 4.65 3.93 1.21
C ALA A 79 3.97 4.56 0.02
N MET A 80 4.53 5.69 -0.44
CA MET A 80 4.05 6.37 -1.62
C MET A 80 4.65 5.72 -2.86
N ILE A 81 3.85 5.53 -3.90
CA ILE A 81 4.34 4.99 -5.16
C ILE A 81 4.94 6.14 -5.97
N THR A 82 6.27 6.24 -5.99
CA THR A 82 6.93 7.28 -6.77
C THR A 82 7.77 6.67 -7.89
N ALA A 83 8.24 5.44 -7.70
CA ALA A 83 9.02 4.73 -8.69
C ALA A 83 8.98 3.26 -8.34
N TYR A 84 9.12 2.40 -9.35
CA TYR A 84 9.04 0.96 -9.13
C TYR A 84 10.14 0.42 -8.25
N GLY A 85 11.30 1.06 -8.25
CA GLY A 85 12.39 0.62 -7.38
C GLY A 85 12.04 0.71 -5.91
N ASN A 86 11.17 1.66 -5.55
CA ASN A 86 10.74 1.80 -4.16
C ASN A 86 9.90 0.62 -3.69
N VAL A 87 9.17 0.00 -4.61
CA VAL A 87 8.35 -1.16 -4.28
C VAL A 87 9.22 -2.32 -3.81
N ASP A 88 10.29 -2.62 -4.53
CA ASP A 88 11.19 -3.70 -4.13
C ASP A 88 11.78 -3.45 -2.76
N ALA A 89 12.24 -2.23 -2.51
CA ALA A 89 12.84 -1.89 -1.23
C ALA A 89 11.84 -2.03 -0.09
N ALA A 90 10.61 -1.56 -0.32
CA ALA A 90 9.57 -1.63 0.70
C ALA A 90 9.20 -3.07 1.03
N VAL A 91 9.08 -3.92 0.01
CA VAL A 91 8.75 -5.32 0.23
C VAL A 91 9.88 -6.04 0.95
N SER A 92 11.12 -5.74 0.58
CA SER A 92 12.27 -6.34 1.26
C SER A 92 12.29 -5.98 2.74
N ALA A 93 12.00 -4.71 3.05
CA ALA A 93 11.94 -4.26 4.43
C ALA A 93 10.82 -4.98 5.20
N LEU A 94 9.67 -5.14 4.56
CA LEU A 94 8.55 -5.84 5.18
C LEU A 94 8.91 -7.29 5.48
N LYS A 95 9.48 -7.98 4.50
CA LYS A 95 9.83 -9.40 4.68
C LYS A 95 10.93 -9.59 5.71
N ALA A 96 11.76 -8.58 5.91
CA ALA A 96 12.79 -8.64 6.93
C ALA A 96 12.26 -8.31 8.32
N GLY A 97 10.97 -7.99 8.44
CA GLY A 97 10.36 -7.64 9.71
C GLY A 97 10.65 -6.24 10.17
N ARG A 98 11.13 -5.39 9.26
CA ARG A 98 11.45 -4.01 9.62
C ARG A 98 10.25 -3.12 9.47
N CYS A 99 10.17 -2.15 10.36
CA CYS A 99 9.13 -1.15 10.28
C CYS A 99 9.45 -0.14 9.19
N MET A 100 8.49 0.16 8.35
CA MET A 100 8.65 1.18 7.32
C MET A 100 8.53 2.56 7.95
N SER A 101 9.43 3.46 7.60
CA SER A 101 9.38 4.81 8.14
C SER A 101 9.05 5.85 7.09
N VAL A 102 8.53 5.43 5.97
CA VAL A 102 8.24 6.33 4.86
C VAL A 102 7.27 7.42 5.26
N LYS A 103 6.34 7.10 6.09
CA LYS A 103 5.33 8.06 6.51
C LYS A 103 5.89 9.19 7.35
N HIS A 104 7.09 9.01 7.83
CA HIS A 104 7.68 10.07 8.61
C HIS A 104 8.41 11.04 7.83
N ARG A 105 8.60 10.78 6.76
CA ARG A 105 9.37 11.60 6.16
C ARG A 105 8.95 12.63 5.95
N SER A 106 8.82 13.06 6.34
CA SER A 106 8.43 14.22 6.10
C SER A 106 8.85 15.08 6.12
#